data_39acfb91a7b33cc582dd30fba06d6c5c
#
_entry.id   39acfb91a7b33cc582dd30fba06d6c5c
#
_cell.length_a   1.000
_cell.length_b   1.000
_cell.length_c   1.000
_cell.angle_alpha   90.00
_cell.angle_beta   90.00
_cell.angle_gamma   90.00
#
_symmetry.space_group_name_H-M   'P 1'
#
loop_
_entity.id
_entity.type
_entity.pdbx_description
1 polymer ?
#
loop_
_entity_poly.entity_id
_entity_poly.type
_entity_poly.pdbx_seq_one_letter_code
_entity_poly.pdbx_strand_id
1 'polypeptide(L)'
;MKVGVCCHDAGAAEIISSYVMQKNIFPLYCLSGPAIKVFERKIGTIDNIPLLDIVKNSDWLLCGTSWKSDLEWNVIKEAKKQQKKIIVFLDHWVNYRERFIRNNEECLPDEIWVGDHYAEKIAKDNFLNVKIKLIENPYLLDIKEQLLRLGKSRVESNSFLYVCEPIREHAYFQHGDERYWGYTEEEALRYFLTNINEISKVKRLVVIRPHPSEDFNKYDWVFDEFNHKDIKIDNKKTLLEQILGSDIVAGCESMAMVVAILAEKEVISSIPTDGRPCVLPHKEIGSIRDYL
;
A
#
# COMPACT_ATOMS: atom_id res chain seq x y z
N MET A 1 -18.63 -12.39 21.56
CA MET A 1 -18.19 -13.01 20.28
C MET A 1 -16.68 -12.85 20.15
N LYS A 2 -15.96 -13.96 20.03
CA LYS A 2 -14.51 -13.97 19.86
C LYS A 2 -14.15 -13.81 18.38
N VAL A 3 -13.30 -12.87 18.06
CA VAL A 3 -12.81 -12.61 16.71
C VAL A 3 -11.41 -13.19 16.55
N GLY A 4 -11.14 -13.87 15.45
CA GLY A 4 -9.78 -14.24 15.05
C GLY A 4 -9.28 -13.30 13.96
N VAL A 5 -8.05 -12.79 14.10
CA VAL A 5 -7.39 -11.96 13.08
C VAL A 5 -6.20 -12.70 12.52
N CYS A 6 -6.18 -12.86 11.18
CA CYS A 6 -5.10 -13.54 10.47
C CYS A 6 -4.53 -12.63 9.38
N CYS A 7 -3.22 -12.39 9.40
CA CYS A 7 -2.59 -11.47 8.46
C CYS A 7 -1.09 -11.74 8.29
N HIS A 8 -0.60 -11.62 7.07
CA HIS A 8 0.82 -11.68 6.72
C HIS A 8 1.37 -10.35 6.22
N ASP A 9 0.67 -9.71 5.27
CA ASP A 9 1.18 -8.53 4.58
C ASP A 9 0.97 -7.24 5.38
N ALA A 10 1.91 -6.29 5.23
CA ALA A 10 1.89 -5.04 5.96
C ALA A 10 0.67 -4.16 5.59
N GLY A 11 0.25 -4.11 4.32
CA GLY A 11 -0.88 -3.29 3.88
C GLY A 11 -2.19 -3.69 4.57
N ALA A 12 -2.52 -4.97 4.49
CA ALA A 12 -3.70 -5.51 5.18
C ALA A 12 -3.60 -5.36 6.70
N ALA A 13 -2.39 -5.55 7.28
CA ALA A 13 -2.15 -5.40 8.71
C ALA A 13 -2.39 -3.96 9.19
N GLU A 14 -1.99 -2.94 8.42
CA GLU A 14 -2.27 -1.53 8.73
C GLU A 14 -3.78 -1.27 8.84
N ILE A 15 -4.55 -1.78 7.89
CA ILE A 15 -6.00 -1.59 7.84
C ILE A 15 -6.68 -2.34 8.99
N ILE A 16 -6.36 -3.64 9.15
CA ILE A 16 -7.04 -4.49 10.13
C ILE A 16 -6.69 -4.07 11.56
N SER A 17 -5.44 -3.70 11.84
CA SER A 17 -5.05 -3.21 13.15
C SER A 17 -5.77 -1.90 13.51
N SER A 18 -5.87 -0.96 12.57
CA SER A 18 -6.67 0.26 12.74
C SER A 18 -8.13 -0.05 13.02
N TYR A 19 -8.73 -0.98 12.26
CA TYR A 19 -10.11 -1.42 12.49
C TYR A 19 -10.32 -2.00 13.90
N VAL A 20 -9.42 -2.88 14.32
CA VAL A 20 -9.46 -3.50 15.65
C VAL A 20 -9.41 -2.45 16.75
N MET A 21 -8.51 -1.47 16.64
CA MET A 21 -8.37 -0.38 17.60
C MET A 21 -9.61 0.52 17.62
N GLN A 22 -10.07 0.99 16.46
CA GLN A 22 -11.23 1.89 16.36
C GLN A 22 -12.53 1.24 16.86
N LYS A 23 -12.66 -0.09 16.70
CA LYS A 23 -13.84 -0.84 17.18
C LYS A 23 -13.68 -1.40 18.59
N ASN A 24 -12.54 -1.15 19.25
CA ASN A 24 -12.22 -1.66 20.57
C ASN A 24 -12.43 -3.19 20.70
N ILE A 25 -11.91 -3.92 19.69
CA ILE A 25 -11.98 -5.38 19.62
C ILE A 25 -10.70 -5.96 20.21
N PHE A 26 -10.83 -7.04 20.97
CA PHE A 26 -9.72 -7.81 21.54
C PHE A 26 -9.70 -9.20 20.91
N PRO A 27 -9.07 -9.36 19.71
CA PRO A 27 -9.12 -10.61 18.97
C PRO A 27 -8.03 -11.59 19.45
N LEU A 28 -8.20 -12.85 19.02
CA LEU A 28 -7.08 -13.80 18.91
C LEU A 28 -6.28 -13.48 17.65
N TYR A 29 -4.96 -13.73 17.67
CA TYR A 29 -4.09 -13.40 16.56
C TYR A 29 -3.38 -14.63 15.99
N CYS A 30 -3.36 -14.73 14.65
CA CYS A 30 -2.50 -15.62 13.89
C CYS A 30 -1.81 -14.79 12.81
N LEU A 31 -0.66 -14.22 13.17
CA LEU A 31 0.10 -13.30 12.34
C LEU A 31 1.40 -13.94 11.88
N SER A 32 1.87 -13.55 10.70
CA SER A 32 3.19 -13.91 10.19
C SER A 32 3.82 -12.75 9.40
N GLY A 33 5.11 -12.87 9.08
CA GLY A 33 5.81 -11.90 8.24
C GLY A 33 5.72 -10.45 8.73
N PRO A 34 5.58 -9.48 7.81
CA PRO A 34 5.54 -8.04 8.14
C PRO A 34 4.38 -7.64 9.05
N ALA A 35 3.27 -8.39 9.04
CA ALA A 35 2.09 -8.08 9.84
C ALA A 35 2.41 -8.04 11.34
N ILE A 36 3.31 -8.91 11.83
CA ILE A 36 3.71 -8.96 13.25
C ILE A 36 4.18 -7.57 13.68
N LYS A 37 5.14 -6.99 12.98
CA LYS A 37 5.71 -5.67 13.31
C LYS A 37 4.67 -4.55 13.27
N VAL A 38 3.73 -4.61 12.33
CA VAL A 38 2.67 -3.60 12.22
C VAL A 38 1.74 -3.66 13.43
N PHE A 39 1.28 -4.86 13.80
CA PHE A 39 0.41 -5.04 14.95
C PHE A 39 1.11 -4.71 16.26
N GLU A 40 2.35 -5.16 16.47
CA GLU A 40 3.14 -4.83 17.67
C GLU A 40 3.35 -3.32 17.84
N ARG A 41 3.63 -2.60 16.76
CA ARG A 41 3.79 -1.15 16.77
C ARG A 41 2.50 -0.43 17.19
N LYS A 42 1.32 -0.93 16.76
CA LYS A 42 0.04 -0.26 16.99
C LYS A 42 -0.66 -0.70 18.27
N ILE A 43 -0.55 -1.96 18.63
CA ILE A 43 -1.34 -2.59 19.70
C ILE A 43 -0.46 -2.99 20.89
N GLY A 44 0.83 -3.22 20.65
CA GLY A 44 1.77 -3.75 21.65
C GLY A 44 2.01 -5.25 21.47
N THR A 45 2.44 -5.92 22.53
CA THR A 45 2.78 -7.35 22.49
C THR A 45 1.58 -8.20 22.08
N ILE A 46 1.81 -9.11 21.15
CA ILE A 46 0.80 -9.98 20.56
C ILE A 46 1.06 -11.43 20.96
N ASP A 47 0.06 -12.07 21.55
CA ASP A 47 0.04 -13.52 21.71
C ASP A 47 -0.41 -14.18 20.42
N ASN A 48 0.55 -14.72 19.67
CA ASN A 48 0.32 -15.32 18.36
C ASN A 48 0.02 -16.81 18.53
N ILE A 49 -1.11 -17.28 18.03
CA ILE A 49 -1.54 -18.68 18.15
C ILE A 49 -1.57 -19.39 16.81
N PRO A 50 -1.44 -20.75 16.77
CA PRO A 50 -1.49 -21.51 15.52
C PRO A 50 -2.81 -21.38 14.77
N LEU A 51 -2.76 -21.57 13.44
CA LEU A 51 -3.90 -21.47 12.55
C LEU A 51 -5.10 -22.35 12.98
N LEU A 52 -4.85 -23.59 13.35
CA LEU A 52 -5.94 -24.49 13.75
C LEU A 52 -6.62 -24.05 15.05
N ASP A 53 -5.83 -23.48 15.96
CA ASP A 53 -6.34 -23.02 17.24
C ASP A 53 -7.16 -21.73 17.09
N ILE A 54 -6.72 -20.79 16.23
CA ILE A 54 -7.49 -19.55 16.00
C ILE A 54 -8.82 -19.87 15.32
N VAL A 55 -8.87 -20.74 14.32
CA VAL A 55 -10.12 -21.11 13.66
C VAL A 55 -11.06 -21.80 14.64
N LYS A 56 -10.56 -22.73 15.46
CA LYS A 56 -11.35 -23.45 16.45
C LYS A 56 -11.94 -22.51 17.54
N ASN A 57 -11.13 -21.57 18.03
CA ASN A 57 -11.48 -20.76 19.21
C ASN A 57 -12.17 -19.43 18.86
N SER A 58 -12.35 -19.11 17.58
CA SER A 58 -13.06 -17.91 17.12
C SER A 58 -14.48 -18.19 16.72
N ASP A 59 -15.37 -17.23 16.93
CA ASP A 59 -16.75 -17.26 16.42
C ASP A 59 -16.78 -16.85 14.94
N TRP A 60 -15.91 -15.92 14.55
CA TRP A 60 -15.68 -15.50 13.16
C TRP A 60 -14.23 -14.99 12.99
N LEU A 61 -13.78 -14.91 11.73
CA LEU A 61 -12.43 -14.53 11.39
C LEU A 61 -12.39 -13.31 10.47
N LEU A 62 -11.39 -12.45 10.67
CA LEU A 62 -11.05 -11.32 9.81
C LEU A 62 -9.63 -11.50 9.30
N CYS A 63 -9.47 -11.59 7.98
CA CYS A 63 -8.19 -11.83 7.35
C CYS A 63 -7.82 -10.71 6.38
N GLY A 64 -6.51 -10.53 6.17
CA GLY A 64 -5.99 -9.84 4.99
C GLY A 64 -5.91 -10.75 3.78
N THR A 65 -5.05 -10.39 2.85
CA THR A 65 -4.61 -11.21 1.72
C THR A 65 -3.10 -11.07 1.54
N SER A 66 -2.45 -12.10 1.04
CA SER A 66 -1.03 -12.07 0.74
C SER A 66 -0.71 -12.73 -0.60
N TRP A 67 0.34 -12.22 -1.24
CA TRP A 67 1.00 -12.85 -2.39
C TRP A 67 2.16 -13.75 -1.97
N LYS A 68 2.80 -13.43 -0.85
CA LYS A 68 4.03 -14.07 -0.38
C LYS A 68 3.78 -15.20 0.60
N SER A 69 2.54 -15.35 1.07
CA SER A 69 2.16 -16.33 2.10
C SER A 69 0.85 -17.01 1.77
N ASP A 70 0.74 -18.28 2.14
CA ASP A 70 -0.49 -19.05 2.05
C ASP A 70 -1.31 -19.01 3.34
N LEU A 71 -0.89 -18.20 4.33
CA LEU A 71 -1.53 -18.17 5.65
C LEU A 71 -3.04 -17.90 5.53
N GLU A 72 -3.40 -16.77 4.91
CA GLU A 72 -4.79 -16.34 4.81
C GLU A 72 -5.61 -17.29 3.97
N TRP A 73 -5.07 -17.80 2.86
CA TRP A 73 -5.75 -18.80 2.03
C TRP A 73 -6.04 -20.09 2.80
N ASN A 74 -5.07 -20.58 3.60
CA ASN A 74 -5.23 -21.75 4.45
C ASN A 74 -6.26 -21.50 5.56
N VAL A 75 -6.27 -20.28 6.15
CA VAL A 75 -7.29 -19.89 7.13
C VAL A 75 -8.69 -19.90 6.53
N ILE A 76 -8.86 -19.37 5.31
CA ILE A 76 -10.16 -19.38 4.62
C ILE A 76 -10.62 -20.83 4.42
N LYS A 77 -9.73 -21.69 3.93
CA LYS A 77 -10.03 -23.10 3.67
C LYS A 77 -10.42 -23.84 4.94
N GLU A 78 -9.68 -23.63 6.03
CA GLU A 78 -9.97 -24.29 7.30
C GLU A 78 -11.24 -23.76 7.97
N ALA A 79 -11.47 -22.44 7.90
CA ALA A 79 -12.71 -21.82 8.41
C ALA A 79 -13.94 -22.41 7.73
N LYS A 80 -13.89 -22.60 6.40
CA LYS A 80 -14.98 -23.25 5.65
C LYS A 80 -15.24 -24.69 6.09
N LYS A 81 -14.20 -25.48 6.31
CA LYS A 81 -14.35 -26.86 6.82
C LYS A 81 -15.05 -26.88 8.19
N GLN A 82 -14.73 -25.91 9.05
CA GLN A 82 -15.32 -25.80 10.38
C GLN A 82 -16.60 -24.96 10.42
N GLN A 83 -17.14 -24.55 9.26
CA GLN A 83 -18.35 -23.73 9.13
C GLN A 83 -18.29 -22.42 9.93
N LYS A 84 -17.08 -21.83 10.01
CA LYS A 84 -16.83 -20.53 10.65
C LYS A 84 -16.99 -19.43 9.64
N LYS A 85 -17.65 -18.35 10.02
CA LYS A 85 -17.73 -17.15 9.17
C LYS A 85 -16.36 -16.54 8.98
N ILE A 86 -15.99 -16.30 7.72
CA ILE A 86 -14.71 -15.71 7.32
C ILE A 86 -14.92 -14.45 6.48
N ILE A 87 -14.26 -13.38 6.87
CA ILE A 87 -14.29 -12.07 6.22
C ILE A 87 -12.86 -11.73 5.79
N VAL A 88 -12.69 -11.20 4.59
CA VAL A 88 -11.39 -10.72 4.10
C VAL A 88 -11.46 -9.24 3.80
N PHE A 89 -10.47 -8.48 4.27
CA PHE A 89 -10.28 -7.08 3.88
C PHE A 89 -9.27 -7.01 2.73
N LEU A 90 -9.68 -6.47 1.57
CA LEU A 90 -8.79 -6.21 0.44
C LEU A 90 -8.15 -4.82 0.63
N ASP A 91 -6.82 -4.80 0.59
CA ASP A 91 -5.99 -3.64 0.93
C ASP A 91 -5.50 -2.84 -0.27
N HIS A 92 -5.75 -3.31 -1.48
CA HIS A 92 -5.26 -2.70 -2.72
C HIS A 92 -6.31 -2.83 -3.84
N TRP A 93 -6.07 -2.22 -5.02
CA TRP A 93 -7.01 -2.16 -6.15
C TRP A 93 -6.66 -3.08 -7.32
N VAL A 94 -5.73 -4.03 -7.13
CA VAL A 94 -5.25 -4.93 -8.18
C VAL A 94 -5.32 -6.39 -7.76
N ASN A 95 -5.39 -7.27 -8.77
CA ASN A 95 -5.23 -8.71 -8.63
C ASN A 95 -6.23 -9.32 -7.61
N TYR A 96 -7.49 -8.92 -7.69
CA TYR A 96 -8.48 -9.28 -6.67
C TYR A 96 -8.75 -10.77 -6.61
N ARG A 97 -9.00 -11.39 -7.76
CA ARG A 97 -9.35 -12.80 -7.81
C ARG A 97 -8.16 -13.72 -7.56
N GLU A 98 -7.02 -13.33 -8.09
CA GLU A 98 -5.77 -14.07 -7.99
C GLU A 98 -5.30 -14.25 -6.54
N ARG A 99 -5.68 -13.32 -5.64
CA ARG A 99 -5.38 -13.40 -4.20
C ARG A 99 -6.03 -14.60 -3.51
N PHE A 100 -7.07 -15.16 -4.09
CA PHE A 100 -7.83 -16.29 -3.57
C PHE A 100 -7.52 -17.63 -4.27
N ILE A 101 -6.56 -17.64 -5.18
CA ILE A 101 -6.19 -18.83 -5.95
C ILE A 101 -4.82 -19.33 -5.50
N ARG A 102 -4.74 -20.62 -5.16
CA ARG A 102 -3.48 -21.35 -4.91
C ARG A 102 -3.55 -22.71 -5.60
N ASN A 103 -2.51 -23.07 -6.35
CA ASN A 103 -2.43 -24.36 -7.06
C ASN A 103 -3.68 -24.66 -7.90
N ASN A 104 -4.21 -23.67 -8.61
CA ASN A 104 -5.46 -23.72 -9.40
C ASN A 104 -6.73 -23.99 -8.58
N GLU A 105 -6.68 -23.92 -7.25
CA GLU A 105 -7.84 -24.00 -6.37
C GLU A 105 -8.23 -22.60 -5.91
N GLU A 106 -9.46 -22.17 -6.20
CA GLU A 106 -10.04 -20.92 -5.69
C GLU A 106 -10.74 -21.16 -4.36
N CYS A 107 -10.41 -20.34 -3.35
CA CYS A 107 -11.04 -20.39 -2.04
C CYS A 107 -11.51 -18.99 -1.62
N LEU A 108 -12.79 -18.68 -1.81
CA LEU A 108 -13.38 -17.38 -1.52
C LEU A 108 -13.93 -17.32 -0.09
N PRO A 109 -13.86 -16.16 0.59
CA PRO A 109 -14.47 -15.93 1.90
C PRO A 109 -16.01 -15.80 1.79
N ASP A 110 -16.69 -15.72 2.93
CA ASP A 110 -18.13 -15.44 2.96
C ASP A 110 -18.46 -13.97 2.67
N GLU A 111 -17.55 -13.07 3.05
CA GLU A 111 -17.71 -11.62 2.85
C GLU A 111 -16.35 -10.97 2.55
N ILE A 112 -16.34 -10.05 1.62
CA ILE A 112 -15.17 -9.22 1.30
C ILE A 112 -15.47 -7.79 1.73
N TRP A 113 -14.55 -7.21 2.52
CA TRP A 113 -14.55 -5.80 2.85
C TRP A 113 -13.57 -5.03 2.00
N VAL A 114 -13.93 -3.82 1.63
CA VAL A 114 -13.17 -2.91 0.78
C VAL A 114 -13.19 -1.50 1.36
N GLY A 115 -12.11 -0.75 1.13
CA GLY A 115 -11.86 0.51 1.84
C GLY A 115 -12.47 1.76 1.20
N ASP A 116 -12.87 1.70 -0.08
CA ASP A 116 -13.38 2.83 -0.85
C ASP A 116 -14.29 2.38 -2.00
N HIS A 117 -14.89 3.35 -2.70
CA HIS A 117 -15.80 3.08 -3.81
C HIS A 117 -15.13 2.51 -5.05
N TYR A 118 -13.83 2.83 -5.29
CA TYR A 118 -13.07 2.22 -6.39
C TYR A 118 -12.90 0.73 -6.14
N ALA A 119 -12.44 0.39 -4.93
CA ALA A 119 -12.28 -0.98 -4.49
C ALA A 119 -13.62 -1.74 -4.48
N GLU A 120 -14.72 -1.08 -4.08
CA GLU A 120 -16.07 -1.67 -4.08
C GLU A 120 -16.51 -2.04 -5.51
N LYS A 121 -16.31 -1.13 -6.47
CA LYS A 121 -16.64 -1.39 -7.87
C LYS A 121 -15.84 -2.57 -8.41
N ILE A 122 -14.51 -2.54 -8.24
CA ILE A 122 -13.62 -3.62 -8.69
C ILE A 122 -14.02 -4.96 -8.05
N ALA A 123 -14.32 -4.98 -6.74
CA ALA A 123 -14.72 -6.19 -6.06
C ALA A 123 -16.05 -6.75 -6.59
N LYS A 124 -17.05 -5.92 -6.82
CA LYS A 124 -18.34 -6.33 -7.40
C LYS A 124 -18.20 -6.91 -8.80
N ASP A 125 -17.31 -6.34 -9.61
CA ASP A 125 -17.03 -6.82 -10.96
C ASP A 125 -16.31 -8.19 -10.96
N ASN A 126 -15.49 -8.47 -9.92
CA ASN A 126 -14.73 -9.71 -9.81
C ASN A 126 -15.45 -10.83 -9.05
N PHE A 127 -16.36 -10.52 -8.12
CA PHE A 127 -16.97 -11.50 -7.19
C PHE A 127 -18.50 -11.44 -7.20
N LEU A 128 -19.12 -12.08 -8.17
CA LEU A 128 -20.58 -12.06 -8.35
C LEU A 128 -21.36 -12.75 -7.20
N ASN A 129 -20.75 -13.73 -6.53
CA ASN A 129 -21.41 -14.57 -5.52
C ASN A 129 -20.86 -14.38 -4.10
N VAL A 130 -20.05 -13.34 -3.87
CA VAL A 130 -19.52 -13.02 -2.54
C VAL A 130 -20.14 -11.70 -2.08
N LYS A 131 -20.51 -11.63 -0.83
CA LYS A 131 -21.04 -10.38 -0.27
C LYS A 131 -19.92 -9.35 -0.14
N ILE A 132 -20.05 -8.22 -0.85
CA ILE A 132 -19.13 -7.10 -0.77
C ILE A 132 -19.68 -6.07 0.20
N LYS A 133 -18.80 -5.56 1.09
CA LYS A 133 -19.15 -4.51 2.04
C LYS A 133 -18.12 -3.39 2.00
N LEU A 134 -18.60 -2.18 1.79
CA LEU A 134 -17.79 -0.96 1.92
C LEU A 134 -17.61 -0.64 3.41
N ILE A 135 -16.36 -0.60 3.84
CA ILE A 135 -15.93 -0.14 5.17
C ILE A 135 -14.94 0.98 4.90
N GLU A 136 -15.27 2.21 5.25
CA GLU A 136 -14.32 3.31 5.08
C GLU A 136 -12.96 2.90 5.67
N ASN A 137 -11.89 3.06 4.88
CA ASN A 137 -10.58 2.49 5.20
C ASN A 137 -10.06 2.99 6.56
N PRO A 138 -10.01 2.13 7.60
CA PRO A 138 -9.66 2.58 8.95
C PRO A 138 -8.24 3.13 9.06
N TYR A 139 -7.31 2.60 8.26
CA TYR A 139 -5.94 3.12 8.20
C TYR A 139 -5.90 4.53 7.62
N LEU A 140 -6.64 4.79 6.54
CA LEU A 140 -6.70 6.12 5.94
C LEU A 140 -7.40 7.13 6.87
N LEU A 141 -8.35 6.69 7.70
CA LEU A 141 -8.93 7.53 8.75
C LEU A 141 -7.88 7.91 9.80
N ASP A 142 -7.08 6.94 10.28
CA ASP A 142 -5.97 7.22 11.21
C ASP A 142 -4.96 8.21 10.60
N ILE A 143 -4.66 8.06 9.31
CA ILE A 143 -3.77 8.99 8.57
C ILE A 143 -4.38 10.40 8.51
N LYS A 144 -5.66 10.53 8.21
CA LYS A 144 -6.35 11.84 8.20
C LYS A 144 -6.24 12.52 9.57
N GLU A 145 -6.48 11.78 10.65
CA GLU A 145 -6.33 12.34 12.00
C GLU A 145 -4.88 12.77 12.29
N GLN A 146 -3.89 11.97 11.89
CA GLN A 146 -2.48 12.33 12.07
C GLN A 146 -2.12 13.60 11.28
N LEU A 147 -2.58 13.70 10.03
CA LEU A 147 -2.38 14.90 9.20
C LEU A 147 -3.01 16.15 9.84
N LEU A 148 -4.19 16.02 10.43
CA LEU A 148 -4.85 17.12 11.15
C LEU A 148 -4.06 17.54 12.40
N ARG A 149 -3.51 16.56 13.16
CA ARG A 149 -2.70 16.84 14.37
C ARG A 149 -1.35 17.50 14.03
N LEU A 150 -0.71 17.08 12.96
CA LEU A 150 0.55 17.70 12.49
C LEU A 150 0.35 19.13 12.01
N GLY A 151 -0.89 19.48 11.67
CA GLY A 151 -1.27 20.80 11.19
C GLY A 151 -0.85 21.01 9.75
N LYS A 152 -1.42 22.06 9.13
CA LYS A 152 -0.93 22.55 7.83
C LYS A 152 0.40 23.25 8.13
N SER A 153 1.50 22.52 8.07
CA SER A 153 2.81 23.15 7.96
C SER A 153 2.80 23.97 6.67
N ARG A 154 2.43 25.23 6.77
CA ARG A 154 2.61 26.25 5.73
C ARG A 154 4.10 26.64 5.71
N VAL A 155 4.96 25.66 5.54
CA VAL A 155 6.25 25.94 4.98
C VAL A 155 5.94 26.10 3.49
N GLU A 156 6.20 27.27 2.94
CA GLU A 156 6.32 27.42 1.50
C GLU A 156 7.45 26.48 1.06
N SER A 157 7.11 25.24 0.89
CA SER A 157 8.06 24.21 0.52
C SER A 157 8.10 24.18 -1.00
N ASN A 158 9.01 24.93 -1.56
CA ASN A 158 9.29 24.87 -3.00
C ASN A 158 9.99 23.53 -3.33
N SER A 159 9.29 22.40 -3.11
CA SER A 159 9.89 21.07 -3.21
C SER A 159 8.98 19.99 -3.78
N PHE A 160 9.62 19.03 -4.45
CA PHE A 160 9.05 17.74 -4.80
C PHE A 160 9.44 16.70 -3.76
N LEU A 161 8.53 15.81 -3.42
CA LEU A 161 8.83 14.54 -2.79
C LEU A 161 8.67 13.41 -3.81
N TYR A 162 9.75 12.71 -4.11
CA TYR A 162 9.70 11.49 -4.91
C TYR A 162 9.70 10.26 -4.00
N VAL A 163 8.63 9.48 -4.04
CA VAL A 163 8.49 8.26 -3.24
C VAL A 163 8.88 7.05 -4.09
N CYS A 164 9.94 6.35 -3.70
CA CYS A 164 10.44 5.18 -4.41
C CYS A 164 9.64 3.92 -4.08
N GLU A 165 9.69 2.98 -4.99
CA GLU A 165 9.06 1.65 -4.89
C GLU A 165 9.99 0.59 -5.49
N PRO A 166 10.09 -0.63 -4.92
CA PRO A 166 10.95 -1.70 -5.45
C PRO A 166 10.28 -2.40 -6.64
N ILE A 167 10.11 -1.70 -7.77
CA ILE A 167 9.38 -2.16 -8.96
C ILE A 167 9.99 -3.44 -9.54
N ARG A 168 11.32 -3.46 -9.74
CA ARG A 168 12.03 -4.64 -10.27
C ARG A 168 11.85 -5.86 -9.40
N GLU A 169 12.04 -5.70 -8.10
CA GLU A 169 11.91 -6.81 -7.15
C GLU A 169 10.50 -7.39 -7.17
N HIS A 170 9.49 -6.52 -7.20
CA HIS A 170 8.10 -6.96 -7.28
C HIS A 170 7.77 -7.65 -8.61
N ALA A 171 8.23 -7.09 -9.74
CA ALA A 171 8.03 -7.67 -11.07
C ALA A 171 8.71 -9.05 -11.17
N TYR A 172 9.95 -9.15 -10.74
CA TYR A 172 10.68 -10.41 -10.74
C TYR A 172 10.02 -11.47 -9.85
N PHE A 173 9.62 -11.09 -8.64
CA PHE A 173 8.96 -12.01 -7.71
C PHE A 173 7.65 -12.58 -8.28
N GLN A 174 6.85 -11.75 -8.95
CA GLN A 174 5.55 -12.15 -9.47
C GLN A 174 5.61 -12.85 -10.83
N HIS A 175 6.56 -12.46 -11.68
CA HIS A 175 6.56 -12.83 -13.10
C HIS A 175 7.90 -13.40 -13.59
N GLY A 176 8.95 -13.40 -12.77
CA GLY A 176 10.29 -13.87 -13.16
C GLY A 176 11.04 -12.91 -14.10
N ASP A 177 10.52 -11.71 -14.31
CA ASP A 177 11.08 -10.67 -15.19
C ASP A 177 11.07 -9.31 -14.48
N GLU A 178 12.24 -8.72 -14.27
CA GLU A 178 12.41 -7.41 -13.61
C GLU A 178 11.73 -6.25 -14.37
N ARG A 179 11.53 -6.40 -15.68
CA ARG A 179 10.93 -5.39 -16.57
C ARG A 179 9.53 -5.77 -17.05
N TYR A 180 8.88 -6.73 -16.40
CA TYR A 180 7.55 -7.22 -16.80
C TYR A 180 6.53 -6.09 -17.04
N TRP A 181 6.62 -5.00 -16.26
CA TRP A 181 5.74 -3.84 -16.40
C TRP A 181 6.24 -2.76 -17.37
N GLY A 182 7.34 -3.04 -18.10
CA GLY A 182 7.92 -2.18 -19.12
C GLY A 182 8.89 -1.14 -18.60
N TYR A 183 9.14 -1.07 -17.28
CA TYR A 183 10.05 -0.09 -16.66
C TYR A 183 10.64 -0.61 -15.35
N THR A 184 11.67 0.08 -14.88
CA THR A 184 12.27 -0.11 -13.55
C THR A 184 12.09 1.17 -12.71
N GLU A 185 12.26 1.05 -11.39
CA GLU A 185 12.20 2.21 -10.48
C GLU A 185 13.25 3.28 -10.81
N GLU A 186 14.45 2.88 -11.24
CA GLU A 186 15.49 3.82 -11.64
C GLU A 186 15.10 4.54 -12.95
N GLU A 187 14.51 3.84 -13.90
CA GLU A 187 14.04 4.45 -15.15
C GLU A 187 12.91 5.45 -14.89
N ALA A 188 11.99 5.12 -13.98
CA ALA A 188 10.91 6.03 -13.60
C ALA A 188 11.45 7.29 -12.89
N LEU A 189 12.41 7.15 -11.99
CA LEU A 189 13.07 8.30 -11.34
C LEU A 189 13.86 9.13 -12.35
N ARG A 190 14.61 8.50 -13.25
CA ARG A 190 15.35 9.18 -14.31
C ARG A 190 14.42 9.95 -15.23
N TYR A 191 13.30 9.34 -15.61
CA TYR A 191 12.28 9.97 -16.45
C TYR A 191 11.66 11.18 -15.77
N PHE A 192 11.35 11.08 -14.47
CA PHE A 192 10.86 12.20 -13.67
C PHE A 192 11.89 13.33 -13.61
N LEU A 193 13.14 13.03 -13.25
CA LEU A 193 14.19 14.04 -13.11
C LEU A 193 14.53 14.72 -14.45
N THR A 194 14.47 14.01 -15.56
CA THR A 194 14.68 14.58 -16.90
C THR A 194 13.59 15.59 -17.26
N ASN A 195 12.34 15.28 -16.92
CA ASN A 195 11.18 16.05 -17.38
C ASN A 195 10.60 16.99 -16.29
N ILE A 196 11.25 17.12 -15.14
CA ILE A 196 10.73 17.91 -14.00
C ILE A 196 10.46 19.39 -14.36
N ASN A 197 11.20 19.95 -15.33
CA ASN A 197 11.01 21.32 -15.76
C ASN A 197 9.72 21.54 -16.57
N GLU A 198 9.12 20.48 -17.11
CA GLU A 198 7.82 20.54 -17.77
C GLU A 198 6.68 20.57 -16.73
N ILE A 199 6.88 19.93 -15.58
CA ILE A 199 5.94 19.97 -14.45
C ILE A 199 6.01 21.35 -13.76
N SER A 200 7.22 21.88 -13.56
CA SER A 200 7.41 23.17 -12.89
C SER A 200 8.58 23.95 -13.48
N LYS A 201 8.29 25.16 -13.94
CA LYS A 201 9.32 26.07 -14.48
C LYS A 201 10.18 26.71 -13.36
N VAL A 202 9.76 26.59 -12.10
CA VAL A 202 10.51 27.07 -10.95
C VAL A 202 11.44 25.97 -10.45
N LYS A 203 12.72 26.33 -10.23
CA LYS A 203 13.67 25.37 -9.63
C LYS A 203 13.23 25.00 -8.23
N ARG A 204 13.10 23.70 -7.99
CA ARG A 204 12.64 23.13 -6.72
C ARG A 204 13.62 22.11 -6.18
N LEU A 205 13.71 22.03 -4.86
CA LEU A 205 14.36 20.90 -4.19
C LEU A 205 13.60 19.60 -4.50
N VAL A 206 14.32 18.55 -4.87
CA VAL A 206 13.78 17.20 -5.01
C VAL A 206 14.24 16.35 -3.84
N VAL A 207 13.30 15.95 -2.99
CA VAL A 207 13.58 15.00 -1.91
C VAL A 207 13.22 13.61 -2.41
N ILE A 208 14.20 12.74 -2.55
CA ILE A 208 14.01 11.33 -2.91
C ILE A 208 13.91 10.53 -1.61
N ARG A 209 12.81 9.79 -1.46
CA ARG A 209 12.56 8.90 -0.34
C ARG A 209 12.63 7.45 -0.79
N PRO A 210 13.74 6.71 -0.52
CA PRO A 210 13.81 5.27 -0.75
C PRO A 210 12.70 4.51 -0.02
N HIS A 211 12.24 3.42 -0.61
CA HIS A 211 11.31 2.53 0.06
C HIS A 211 11.99 1.84 1.27
N PRO A 212 11.28 1.58 2.38
CA PRO A 212 11.88 0.99 3.59
C PRO A 212 12.55 -0.38 3.40
N SER A 213 12.23 -1.10 2.33
CA SER A 213 12.86 -2.39 1.97
C SER A 213 14.09 -2.25 1.07
N GLU A 214 14.38 -1.04 0.58
CA GLU A 214 15.50 -0.80 -0.34
C GLU A 214 16.76 -0.33 0.39
N ASP A 215 17.92 -0.58 -0.23
CA ASP A 215 19.17 0.02 0.23
C ASP A 215 19.11 1.54 0.07
N PHE A 216 19.49 2.26 1.11
CA PHE A 216 19.49 3.72 1.13
C PHE A 216 20.36 4.33 0.02
N ASN A 217 21.47 3.68 -0.32
CA ASN A 217 22.44 4.16 -1.33
C ASN A 217 22.04 3.77 -2.77
N LYS A 218 20.95 3.04 -2.96
CA LYS A 218 20.48 2.59 -4.27
C LYS A 218 20.34 3.71 -5.30
N TYR A 219 20.05 4.91 -4.84
CA TYR A 219 19.77 6.08 -5.68
C TYR A 219 20.92 7.10 -5.72
N ASP A 220 22.12 6.79 -5.22
CA ASP A 220 23.27 7.72 -5.20
C ASP A 220 23.71 8.17 -6.59
N TRP A 221 23.43 7.37 -7.63
CA TRP A 221 23.69 7.70 -9.03
C TRP A 221 23.05 9.02 -9.49
N VAL A 222 21.99 9.49 -8.83
CA VAL A 222 21.32 10.76 -9.19
C VAL A 222 22.24 11.96 -9.01
N PHE A 223 23.21 11.90 -8.09
CA PHE A 223 24.13 13.01 -7.85
C PHE A 223 25.14 13.18 -8.98
N ASP A 224 25.50 12.11 -9.67
CA ASP A 224 26.38 12.12 -10.82
C ASP A 224 25.65 12.53 -12.09
N GLU A 225 24.48 11.94 -12.35
CA GLU A 225 23.71 12.18 -13.58
C GLU A 225 22.98 13.55 -13.56
N PHE A 226 22.54 14.02 -12.40
CA PHE A 226 21.74 15.24 -12.22
C PHE A 226 22.39 16.26 -11.29
N ASN A 227 23.71 16.39 -11.33
CA ASN A 227 24.51 17.27 -10.48
C ASN A 227 24.12 18.77 -10.54
N HIS A 228 23.40 19.20 -11.58
CA HIS A 228 22.88 20.55 -11.76
C HIS A 228 21.53 20.80 -11.05
N LYS A 229 20.90 19.77 -10.50
CA LYS A 229 19.63 19.83 -9.79
C LYS A 229 19.87 19.86 -8.28
N ASP A 230 18.93 20.46 -7.56
CA ASP A 230 18.91 20.44 -6.10
C ASP A 230 18.21 19.16 -5.63
N ILE A 231 18.99 18.13 -5.35
CA ILE A 231 18.50 16.79 -4.99
C ILE A 231 19.01 16.39 -3.61
N LYS A 232 18.14 15.79 -2.82
CA LYS A 232 18.45 15.20 -1.51
C LYS A 232 17.82 13.82 -1.39
N ILE A 233 18.57 12.83 -0.96
CA ILE A 233 18.03 11.52 -0.55
C ILE A 233 17.82 11.58 0.96
N ASP A 234 16.59 11.37 1.45
CA ASP A 234 16.26 11.53 2.87
C ASP A 234 15.07 10.68 3.28
N ASN A 235 15.26 9.91 4.36
CA ASN A 235 14.21 9.15 5.03
C ASN A 235 14.17 9.38 6.56
N LYS A 236 14.85 10.44 7.04
CA LYS A 236 14.94 10.76 8.48
C LYS A 236 13.61 11.23 9.07
N LYS A 237 12.85 11.98 8.26
CA LYS A 237 11.49 12.41 8.64
C LYS A 237 10.50 11.27 8.36
N THR A 238 9.38 11.28 9.05
CA THR A 238 8.26 10.38 8.73
C THR A 238 7.71 10.69 7.33
N LEU A 239 7.01 9.73 6.72
CA LEU A 239 6.36 9.93 5.43
C LEU A 239 5.39 11.13 5.46
N LEU A 240 4.59 11.25 6.53
CA LEU A 240 3.61 12.33 6.66
C LEU A 240 4.27 13.70 6.77
N GLU A 241 5.38 13.83 7.52
CA GLU A 241 6.14 15.08 7.62
C GLU A 241 6.75 15.48 6.27
N GLN A 242 7.24 14.51 5.49
CA GLN A 242 7.77 14.79 4.15
C GLN A 242 6.67 15.17 3.16
N ILE A 243 5.54 14.47 3.17
CA ILE A 243 4.37 14.83 2.35
C ILE A 243 3.88 16.24 2.70
N LEU A 244 3.68 16.54 3.98
CA LEU A 244 3.25 17.87 4.42
C LEU A 244 4.25 18.96 4.03
N GLY A 245 5.55 18.64 4.09
CA GLY A 245 6.66 19.55 3.73
C GLY A 245 6.92 19.68 2.22
N SER A 246 6.14 19.06 1.34
CA SER A 246 6.28 19.15 -0.11
C SER A 246 5.06 19.80 -0.77
N ASP A 247 5.22 20.35 -1.98
CA ASP A 247 4.09 20.85 -2.78
C ASP A 247 3.53 19.75 -3.66
N ILE A 248 4.41 18.99 -4.28
CA ILE A 248 4.11 17.95 -5.25
C ILE A 248 4.72 16.63 -4.78
N VAL A 249 3.96 15.56 -4.84
CA VAL A 249 4.43 14.21 -4.56
C VAL A 249 4.43 13.40 -5.85
N ALA A 250 5.57 12.84 -6.20
CA ALA A 250 5.72 11.99 -7.38
C ALA A 250 6.17 10.58 -7.00
N GLY A 251 5.83 9.61 -7.83
CA GLY A 251 6.19 8.20 -7.66
C GLY A 251 5.62 7.36 -8.80
N CYS A 252 5.63 6.05 -8.69
CA CYS A 252 5.02 5.19 -9.72
C CYS A 252 3.55 4.91 -9.39
N GLU A 253 3.29 4.10 -8.36
CA GLU A 253 1.95 3.63 -7.99
C GLU A 253 1.85 3.27 -6.50
N SER A 254 2.61 3.97 -5.64
CA SER A 254 2.72 3.72 -4.21
C SER A 254 1.49 4.16 -3.42
N MET A 255 1.18 3.45 -2.34
CA MET A 255 0.21 3.89 -1.34
C MET A 255 0.56 5.27 -0.74
N ALA A 256 1.84 5.66 -0.72
CA ALA A 256 2.26 6.99 -0.31
C ALA A 256 1.64 8.11 -1.17
N MET A 257 1.36 7.84 -2.45
CA MET A 257 0.66 8.77 -3.34
C MET A 257 -0.80 8.96 -2.92
N VAL A 258 -1.47 7.89 -2.49
CA VAL A 258 -2.85 7.97 -1.94
C VAL A 258 -2.85 8.79 -0.64
N VAL A 259 -1.85 8.60 0.21
CA VAL A 259 -1.67 9.43 1.43
C VAL A 259 -1.43 10.90 1.07
N ALA A 260 -0.70 11.17 -0.01
CA ALA A 260 -0.48 12.54 -0.48
C ALA A 260 -1.78 13.21 -0.98
N ILE A 261 -2.68 12.47 -1.64
CA ILE A 261 -4.02 12.96 -1.99
C ILE A 261 -4.79 13.35 -0.73
N LEU A 262 -4.75 12.52 0.33
CA LEU A 262 -5.41 12.83 1.61
C LEU A 262 -4.83 14.09 2.27
N ALA A 263 -3.56 14.39 2.01
CA ALA A 263 -2.89 15.61 2.46
C ALA A 263 -3.11 16.81 1.53
N GLU A 264 -4.03 16.69 0.57
CA GLU A 264 -4.37 17.73 -0.42
C GLU A 264 -3.15 18.19 -1.25
N LYS A 265 -2.22 17.26 -1.57
CA LYS A 265 -1.06 17.54 -2.42
C LYS A 265 -1.37 17.24 -3.88
N GLU A 266 -0.69 17.94 -4.78
CA GLU A 266 -0.60 17.55 -6.18
C GLU A 266 0.18 16.24 -6.27
N VAL A 267 -0.36 15.24 -7.02
CA VAL A 267 0.23 13.90 -7.09
C VAL A 267 0.43 13.50 -8.54
N ILE A 268 1.64 13.04 -8.88
CA ILE A 268 2.03 12.74 -10.26
C ILE A 268 2.64 11.34 -10.33
N SER A 269 2.10 10.49 -11.20
CA SER A 269 2.73 9.24 -11.57
C SER A 269 3.83 9.48 -12.60
N SER A 270 5.04 9.01 -12.29
CA SER A 270 6.25 9.18 -13.12
C SER A 270 6.55 7.98 -14.01
N ILE A 271 5.60 7.07 -14.19
CA ILE A 271 5.79 5.90 -15.04
C ILE A 271 6.11 6.35 -16.48
N PRO A 272 7.25 5.88 -17.06
CA PRO A 272 7.66 6.23 -18.43
C PRO A 272 6.65 5.78 -19.49
N THR A 273 6.75 6.34 -20.70
CA THR A 273 5.84 6.05 -21.83
C THR A 273 5.75 4.57 -22.19
N ASP A 274 6.84 3.84 -22.03
CA ASP A 274 6.92 2.40 -22.33
C ASP A 274 6.37 1.52 -21.19
N GLY A 275 6.13 2.11 -20.02
CA GLY A 275 5.58 1.41 -18.87
C GLY A 275 4.06 1.27 -18.93
N ARG A 276 3.53 0.27 -18.22
CA ARG A 276 2.07 0.15 -18.02
C ARG A 276 1.51 1.41 -17.35
N PRO A 277 0.24 1.75 -17.56
CA PRO A 277 -0.40 2.83 -16.83
C PRO A 277 -0.38 2.59 -15.31
N CYS A 278 -0.41 3.68 -14.53
CA CYS A 278 -0.58 3.61 -13.08
C CYS A 278 -1.84 2.82 -12.72
N VAL A 279 -1.71 1.86 -11.82
CA VAL A 279 -2.82 0.98 -11.41
C VAL A 279 -3.70 1.57 -10.30
N LEU A 280 -3.26 2.68 -9.68
CA LEU A 280 -4.08 3.37 -8.69
C LEU A 280 -5.29 4.02 -9.38
N PRO A 281 -6.52 3.76 -8.93
CA PRO A 281 -7.74 4.21 -9.63
C PRO A 281 -8.11 5.68 -9.35
N HIS A 282 -7.30 6.39 -8.58
CA HIS A 282 -7.55 7.76 -8.13
C HIS A 282 -7.33 8.75 -9.26
N LYS A 283 -8.39 9.48 -9.64
CA LYS A 283 -8.35 10.47 -10.73
C LYS A 283 -7.52 11.70 -10.40
N GLU A 284 -7.22 11.91 -9.12
CA GLU A 284 -6.37 12.97 -8.60
C GLU A 284 -4.89 12.75 -8.89
N ILE A 285 -4.51 11.53 -9.31
CA ILE A 285 -3.13 11.22 -9.71
C ILE A 285 -2.99 11.57 -11.19
N GLY A 286 -2.30 12.68 -11.46
CA GLY A 286 -1.89 13.07 -12.81
C GLY A 286 -0.80 12.14 -13.36
N SER A 287 -0.64 12.10 -14.67
CA SER A 287 0.49 11.43 -15.30
C SER A 287 1.55 12.45 -15.70
N ILE A 288 2.83 12.17 -15.48
CA ILE A 288 3.91 12.99 -16.03
C ILE A 288 3.79 13.16 -17.55
N ARG A 289 3.19 12.18 -18.23
CA ARG A 289 2.95 12.21 -19.67
C ARG A 289 2.00 13.33 -20.11
N ASP A 290 1.16 13.82 -19.21
CA ASP A 290 0.19 14.89 -19.49
C ASP A 290 0.85 16.27 -19.55
N TYR A 291 2.12 16.39 -19.12
CA TYR A 291 2.92 17.61 -19.12
C TYR A 291 3.89 17.67 -20.32
N LEU A 292 4.03 16.59 -21.10
CA LEU A 292 4.98 16.45 -22.23
C LEU A 292 4.28 16.58 -23.56
#